data_10ce2669865b521af635445df32055e5
#
_entry.id   10ce2669865b521af635445df32055e5
#
_cell.length_a   1.000
_cell.length_b   1.000
_cell.length_c   1.000
_cell.angle_alpha   90.00
_cell.angle_beta   90.00
_cell.angle_gamma   90.00
#
_symmetry.space_group_name_H-M   'P 1'
#
loop_
_entity.id
_entity.type
_entity.pdbx_description
1 polymer ?
#
loop_
_entity_poly.entity_id
_entity_poly.type
_entity_poly.pdbx_seq_one_letter_code
_entity_poly.pdbx_strand_id
1 'polypeptide(L)'
;AFRNDLMVRGGGPSENRFFLDGVEIPNINHFSTQGASGGPVGIINPDFIREVNFYSAAFPASKGNTLSSVLDFKLQDGNKEKFSLRGVLGASDIGVSANGPLGKKTTFQVSVRRSYLQFLFDMIGLPFLPTFTDAQFKIKHSFNPKNELTVLGLGAIDDMKLNTGMEDMSEKNQYILSYLPVVKQKTYTLGAVYKHYAGKNLYSVIISRSQTNNKNIKYKDNDESKEENLSLNYRSDEIENKFRTENTFRLPFIQLNVGGNIEYAQYTNDTYQKQFTSIPRTIVYQTDLGIWKWGIY
;
A
#
# COMPACT_ATOMS: atom_id res chain seq x y z
N ALA A 1 19.79 6.55 -2.73
CA ALA A 1 18.78 5.54 -3.05
C ALA A 1 17.48 5.93 -2.36
N PHE A 2 16.47 6.25 -3.14
CA PHE A 2 15.13 6.66 -2.63
C PHE A 2 14.16 5.50 -2.58
N ARG A 3 14.64 4.29 -2.79
CA ARG A 3 13.85 3.06 -2.81
C ARG A 3 14.32 2.14 -1.70
N ASN A 4 13.37 1.53 -1.03
CA ASN A 4 13.57 0.49 -0.03
C ASN A 4 12.83 -0.78 -0.49
N ASP A 5 13.18 -1.23 -1.69
CA ASP A 5 12.57 -2.42 -2.29
C ASP A 5 12.98 -3.68 -1.51
N LEU A 6 12.00 -4.48 -1.16
CA LEU A 6 12.23 -5.77 -0.52
C LEU A 6 12.63 -6.81 -1.59
N MET A 7 13.86 -7.23 -1.55
CA MET A 7 14.39 -8.31 -2.39
C MET A 7 14.76 -9.51 -1.51
N VAL A 8 14.13 -10.64 -1.75
CA VAL A 8 14.32 -11.84 -0.96
C VAL A 8 14.76 -12.98 -1.86
N ARG A 9 15.89 -13.61 -1.52
CA ARG A 9 16.46 -14.74 -2.24
C ARG A 9 16.62 -14.52 -3.74
N GLY A 10 17.01 -13.30 -4.13
CA GLY A 10 17.20 -12.93 -5.54
C GLY A 10 15.93 -12.65 -6.33
N GLY A 11 14.76 -12.75 -5.71
CA GLY A 11 13.50 -12.37 -6.33
C GLY A 11 13.27 -10.87 -6.36
N GLY A 12 12.53 -10.39 -7.34
CA GLY A 12 12.19 -8.98 -7.52
C GLY A 12 11.16 -8.45 -6.52
N PRO A 13 11.02 -7.13 -6.39
CA PRO A 13 10.06 -6.52 -5.44
C PRO A 13 8.61 -6.90 -5.69
N SER A 14 8.22 -7.10 -6.95
CA SER A 14 6.86 -7.49 -7.36
C SER A 14 6.50 -8.94 -7.00
N GLU A 15 7.48 -9.75 -6.63
CA GLU A 15 7.30 -11.16 -6.27
C GLU A 15 6.93 -11.36 -4.79
N ASN A 16 6.94 -10.30 -4.00
CA ASN A 16 6.55 -10.31 -2.61
C ASN A 16 5.04 -10.05 -2.47
N ARG A 17 4.43 -10.63 -1.44
CA ARG A 17 3.03 -10.40 -1.09
C ARG A 17 2.90 -9.94 0.36
N PHE A 18 1.98 -9.02 0.58
CA PHE A 18 1.76 -8.40 1.87
C PHE A 18 0.31 -8.63 2.30
N PHE A 19 0.15 -9.04 3.55
CA PHE A 19 -1.18 -9.28 4.13
C PHE A 19 -1.31 -8.49 5.44
N LEU A 20 -2.50 -7.96 5.69
CA LEU A 20 -2.87 -7.25 6.90
C LEU A 20 -4.12 -7.90 7.49
N ASP A 21 -3.98 -8.65 8.60
CA ASP A 21 -5.05 -9.48 9.20
C ASP A 21 -5.74 -10.43 8.20
N GLY A 22 -4.99 -10.90 7.20
CA GLY A 22 -5.50 -11.78 6.16
C GLY A 22 -5.99 -11.08 4.89
N VAL A 23 -6.18 -9.78 4.89
CA VAL A 23 -6.44 -8.97 3.69
C VAL A 23 -5.14 -8.71 2.95
N GLU A 24 -5.07 -9.02 1.67
CA GLU A 24 -3.92 -8.72 0.84
C GLU A 24 -3.90 -7.23 0.50
N ILE A 25 -2.73 -6.59 0.67
CA ILE A 25 -2.48 -5.18 0.37
C ILE A 25 -1.42 -5.07 -0.74
N PRO A 26 -1.52 -4.07 -1.64
CA PRO A 26 -0.65 -3.98 -2.81
C PRO A 26 0.81 -3.65 -2.45
N ASN A 27 1.01 -2.82 -1.44
CA ASN A 27 2.34 -2.42 -0.96
C ASN A 27 2.30 -2.03 0.51
N ILE A 28 3.48 -1.82 1.12
CA ILE A 28 3.64 -1.47 2.54
C ILE A 28 4.30 -0.11 2.75
N ASN A 29 4.68 0.59 1.67
CA ASN A 29 5.41 1.84 1.74
C ASN A 29 4.75 2.95 0.93
N HIS A 30 4.96 4.20 1.35
CA HIS A 30 4.67 5.40 0.58
C HIS A 30 5.56 5.52 -0.66
N PHE A 31 5.12 6.26 -1.67
CA PHE A 31 5.85 6.53 -2.91
C PHE A 31 6.31 5.25 -3.62
N SER A 32 5.51 4.20 -3.55
CA SER A 32 5.79 2.96 -4.26
C SER A 32 5.64 3.18 -5.77
N THR A 33 6.55 2.63 -6.55
CA THR A 33 6.38 2.57 -8.01
C THR A 33 5.67 1.28 -8.39
N GLN A 34 4.99 1.29 -9.53
CA GLN A 34 4.32 0.11 -10.05
C GLN A 34 5.28 -1.10 -10.12
N GLY A 35 4.83 -2.24 -9.61
CA GLY A 35 5.64 -3.46 -9.55
C GLY A 35 6.78 -3.42 -8.53
N ALA A 36 6.82 -2.43 -7.63
CA ALA A 36 7.81 -2.30 -6.57
C ALA A 36 7.11 -2.16 -5.22
N SER A 37 7.77 -2.60 -4.15
CA SER A 37 7.27 -2.50 -2.78
C SER A 37 7.88 -1.35 -1.98
N GLY A 38 8.82 -0.62 -2.57
CA GLY A 38 9.76 0.17 -1.85
C GLY A 38 9.66 1.68 -1.99
N GLY A 39 9.08 2.34 -1.02
CA GLY A 39 9.32 3.75 -0.67
C GLY A 39 10.09 3.86 0.64
N PRO A 40 10.53 5.07 1.02
CA PRO A 40 11.37 5.26 2.22
C PRO A 40 10.62 5.14 3.54
N VAL A 41 9.28 5.24 3.54
CA VAL A 41 8.44 5.29 4.75
C VAL A 41 7.31 4.28 4.62
N GLY A 42 7.07 3.52 5.69
CA GLY A 42 5.99 2.53 5.75
C GLY A 42 4.61 3.18 5.93
N ILE A 43 3.61 2.65 5.22
CA ILE A 43 2.21 3.08 5.35
C ILE A 43 1.56 2.50 6.63
N ILE A 44 1.91 1.26 7.00
CA ILE A 44 1.32 0.59 8.16
C ILE A 44 1.81 1.27 9.44
N ASN A 45 0.89 1.61 10.32
CA ASN A 45 1.25 2.15 11.63
C ASN A 45 1.88 1.03 12.49
N PRO A 46 3.17 1.15 12.87
CA PRO A 46 3.87 0.13 13.64
C PRO A 46 3.27 -0.11 15.02
N ASP A 47 2.66 0.91 15.64
CA ASP A 47 2.03 0.79 16.96
C ASP A 47 0.82 -0.16 16.96
N PHE A 48 0.25 -0.43 15.80
CA PHE A 48 -0.89 -1.35 15.66
C PHE A 48 -0.45 -2.79 15.36
N ILE A 49 0.81 -3.01 15.04
CA ILE A 49 1.32 -4.33 14.72
C ILE A 49 1.54 -5.13 16.00
N ARG A 50 0.93 -6.32 16.08
CA ARG A 50 1.16 -7.29 17.13
C ARG A 50 2.25 -8.27 16.76
N GLU A 51 2.26 -8.72 15.51
CA GLU A 51 3.10 -9.80 15.00
C GLU A 51 3.29 -9.66 13.50
N VAL A 52 4.47 -10.04 13.02
CA VAL A 52 4.76 -10.15 11.59
C VAL A 52 5.28 -11.56 11.33
N ASN A 53 4.57 -12.30 10.49
CA ASN A 53 5.03 -13.60 10.00
C ASN A 53 5.71 -13.41 8.65
N PHE A 54 6.99 -13.73 8.58
CA PHE A 54 7.79 -13.65 7.38
C PHE A 54 8.09 -15.04 6.82
N TYR A 55 7.62 -15.27 5.59
CA TYR A 55 7.87 -16.51 4.86
C TYR A 55 8.80 -16.21 3.68
N SER A 56 9.98 -16.81 3.66
CA SER A 56 11.00 -16.53 2.65
C SER A 56 11.25 -17.69 1.68
N ALA A 57 10.59 -18.85 1.85
CA ALA A 57 10.81 -20.02 1.01
C ALA A 57 9.58 -20.93 0.87
N ALA A 58 9.00 -21.35 1.99
CA ALA A 58 7.82 -22.20 2.00
C ALA A 58 6.60 -21.36 2.36
N PHE A 59 5.66 -21.24 1.47
CA PHE A 59 4.42 -20.49 1.66
C PHE A 59 3.27 -21.44 1.97
N PRO A 60 2.36 -21.06 2.89
CA PRO A 60 1.07 -21.76 2.99
C PRO A 60 0.34 -21.70 1.63
N ALA A 61 -0.34 -22.79 1.28
CA ALA A 61 -1.09 -22.86 0.01
C ALA A 61 -2.12 -21.73 -0.15
N SER A 62 -2.64 -21.20 0.97
CA SER A 62 -3.53 -20.03 1.01
C SER A 62 -2.88 -18.71 0.57
N LYS A 63 -1.56 -18.66 0.47
CA LYS A 63 -0.78 -17.48 0.04
C LYS A 63 -0.25 -17.67 -1.38
N GLY A 64 -1.13 -18.08 -2.28
CA GLY A 64 -0.82 -18.29 -3.71
C GLY A 64 -0.35 -17.02 -4.41
N ASN A 65 0.12 -17.17 -5.66
CA ASN A 65 0.62 -16.07 -6.50
C ASN A 65 1.82 -15.32 -5.88
N THR A 66 2.65 -16.03 -5.13
CA THR A 66 3.87 -15.53 -4.48
C THR A 66 5.07 -16.29 -5.02
N LEU A 67 6.15 -15.59 -5.35
CA LEU A 67 7.38 -16.19 -5.86
C LEU A 67 8.57 -16.03 -4.91
N SER A 68 8.66 -14.90 -4.19
CA SER A 68 9.83 -14.56 -3.37
C SER A 68 9.54 -14.60 -1.87
N SER A 69 8.61 -13.78 -1.38
CA SER A 69 8.29 -13.77 0.05
C SER A 69 6.84 -13.36 0.36
N VAL A 70 6.41 -13.73 1.56
CA VAL A 70 5.15 -13.25 2.15
C VAL A 70 5.44 -12.59 3.49
N LEU A 71 4.92 -11.37 3.68
CA LEU A 71 4.82 -10.71 4.97
C LEU A 71 3.35 -10.66 5.39
N ASP A 72 3.04 -11.32 6.50
CA ASP A 72 1.68 -11.37 7.05
C ASP A 72 1.64 -10.63 8.39
N PHE A 73 1.15 -9.39 8.35
CA PHE A 73 1.03 -8.51 9.51
C PHE A 73 -0.26 -8.83 10.25
N LYS A 74 -0.15 -9.07 11.54
CA LYS A 74 -1.27 -9.21 12.45
C LYS A 74 -1.39 -7.95 13.30
N LEU A 75 -2.52 -7.28 13.21
CA LEU A 75 -2.80 -6.12 14.01
C LEU A 75 -3.28 -6.50 15.41
N GLN A 76 -2.99 -5.66 16.37
CA GLN A 76 -3.62 -5.71 17.67
C GLN A 76 -5.14 -5.51 17.52
N ASP A 77 -5.93 -6.01 18.46
CA ASP A 77 -7.32 -5.60 18.58
C ASP A 77 -7.41 -4.33 19.43
N GLY A 78 -8.40 -3.50 19.18
CA GLY A 78 -8.66 -2.34 20.03
C GLY A 78 -8.91 -2.74 21.49
N ASN A 79 -8.56 -1.88 22.43
CA ASN A 79 -8.77 -2.12 23.86
C ASN A 79 -10.26 -2.34 24.16
N LYS A 80 -10.60 -3.35 24.96
CA LYS A 80 -11.98 -3.68 25.29
C LYS A 80 -12.52 -2.89 26.50
N GLU A 81 -11.63 -2.31 27.29
CA GLU A 81 -11.96 -1.71 28.59
C GLU A 81 -11.82 -0.18 28.56
N LYS A 82 -10.79 0.32 27.88
CA LYS A 82 -10.40 1.73 27.95
C LYS A 82 -10.24 2.35 26.57
N PHE A 83 -10.73 3.54 26.43
CA PHE A 83 -10.37 4.42 25.31
C PHE A 83 -8.97 4.96 25.56
N SER A 84 -8.14 4.96 24.53
CA SER A 84 -6.84 5.62 24.54
C SER A 84 -6.65 6.47 23.28
N LEU A 85 -6.04 7.65 23.49
CA LEU A 85 -5.61 8.57 22.45
C LEU A 85 -4.10 8.76 22.58
N ARG A 86 -3.39 8.71 21.47
CA ARG A 86 -1.94 8.89 21.40
C ARG A 86 -1.60 9.87 20.29
N GLY A 87 -0.86 10.93 20.65
CA GLY A 87 -0.19 11.78 19.68
C GLY A 87 1.28 11.36 19.54
N VAL A 88 1.80 11.42 18.34
CA VAL A 88 3.21 11.12 18.03
C VAL A 88 3.77 12.27 17.20
N LEU A 89 4.92 12.76 17.61
CA LEU A 89 5.75 13.66 16.81
C LEU A 89 7.03 12.87 16.48
N GLY A 90 7.11 12.39 15.24
CA GLY A 90 8.26 11.65 14.73
C GLY A 90 9.33 12.56 14.13
N ALA A 91 10.38 11.97 13.57
CA ALA A 91 11.42 12.72 12.85
C ALA A 91 10.93 13.23 11.48
N SER A 92 9.90 12.62 10.91
CA SER A 92 9.42 12.90 9.53
C SER A 92 7.93 13.23 9.46
N ASP A 93 7.17 12.94 10.50
CA ASP A 93 5.73 13.02 10.50
C ASP A 93 5.13 13.33 11.88
N ILE A 94 3.90 13.81 11.88
CA ILE A 94 3.04 13.93 13.04
C ILE A 94 1.86 12.97 12.86
N GLY A 95 1.49 12.29 13.94
CA GLY A 95 0.40 11.31 13.91
C GLY A 95 -0.49 11.39 15.15
N VAL A 96 -1.72 10.98 14.95
CA VAL A 96 -2.69 10.76 16.02
C VAL A 96 -3.31 9.39 15.85
N SER A 97 -3.38 8.63 16.93
CA SER A 97 -4.06 7.35 16.94
C SER A 97 -4.98 7.22 18.14
N ALA A 98 -6.08 6.51 17.94
CA ALA A 98 -7.04 6.21 18.97
C ALA A 98 -7.43 4.73 18.91
N ASN A 99 -7.66 4.13 20.07
CA ASN A 99 -8.22 2.80 20.16
C ASN A 99 -9.09 2.66 21.40
N GLY A 100 -10.05 1.73 21.35
CA GLY A 100 -10.94 1.52 22.47
C GLY A 100 -12.19 0.72 22.13
N PRO A 101 -13.14 0.61 23.07
CA PRO A 101 -14.41 -0.02 22.85
C PRO A 101 -15.41 0.92 22.15
N LEU A 102 -16.17 0.40 21.19
CA LEU A 102 -17.41 1.01 20.66
C LEU A 102 -18.66 0.35 21.27
N GLY A 103 -18.52 -0.30 22.40
CA GLY A 103 -19.54 -1.06 23.11
C GLY A 103 -19.01 -2.40 23.60
N LYS A 104 -19.89 -3.22 24.20
CA LYS A 104 -19.47 -4.48 24.86
C LYS A 104 -18.85 -5.54 23.92
N LYS A 105 -19.17 -5.47 22.63
CA LYS A 105 -18.79 -6.48 21.63
C LYS A 105 -17.95 -5.95 20.49
N THR A 106 -17.67 -4.64 20.47
CA THR A 106 -16.99 -3.97 19.35
C THR A 106 -15.80 -3.19 19.87
N THR A 107 -14.66 -3.36 19.22
CA THR A 107 -13.47 -2.55 19.44
C THR A 107 -13.03 -1.87 18.16
N PHE A 108 -12.31 -0.77 18.30
CA PHE A 108 -11.75 -0.07 17.15
C PHE A 108 -10.31 0.36 17.40
N GLN A 109 -9.61 0.57 16.31
CA GLN A 109 -8.34 1.29 16.23
C GLN A 109 -8.41 2.20 15.01
N VAL A 110 -7.88 3.40 15.14
CA VAL A 110 -7.74 4.34 14.02
C VAL A 110 -6.46 5.14 14.18
N SER A 111 -5.77 5.40 13.08
CA SER A 111 -4.64 6.34 13.06
C SER A 111 -4.68 7.20 11.81
N VAL A 112 -4.18 8.41 11.93
CA VAL A 112 -3.93 9.33 10.82
C VAL A 112 -2.55 9.93 11.03
N ARG A 113 -1.73 9.96 9.95
CA ARG A 113 -0.40 10.58 9.96
C ARG A 113 -0.27 11.56 8.80
N ARG A 114 0.53 12.60 9.02
CA ARG A 114 0.91 13.58 8.01
C ARG A 114 2.40 13.85 8.09
N SER A 115 3.11 13.74 6.98
CA SER A 115 4.52 14.06 6.92
C SER A 115 4.77 15.57 6.85
N TYR A 116 5.93 15.97 7.35
CA TYR A 116 6.52 17.30 7.14
C TYR A 116 7.91 17.20 6.46
N LEU A 117 8.15 16.11 5.76
CA LEU A 117 9.40 15.85 5.01
C LEU A 117 9.73 16.98 4.04
N GLN A 118 8.74 17.62 3.44
CA GLN A 118 8.95 18.75 2.53
C GLN A 118 9.78 19.87 3.18
N PHE A 119 9.51 20.21 4.44
CA PHE A 119 10.26 21.27 5.14
C PHE A 119 11.69 20.83 5.43
N LEU A 120 11.89 19.56 5.82
CA LEU A 120 13.21 19.02 6.09
C LEU A 120 14.03 18.95 4.80
N PHE A 121 13.43 18.53 3.70
CA PHE A 121 14.09 18.40 2.41
C PHE A 121 14.43 19.75 1.78
N ASP A 122 13.55 20.73 1.95
CA ASP A 122 13.82 22.11 1.56
C ASP A 122 14.99 22.70 2.35
N MET A 123 15.00 22.52 3.67
CA MET A 123 16.04 23.02 4.57
C MET A 123 17.43 22.46 4.27
N ILE A 124 17.51 21.20 3.80
CA ILE A 124 18.79 20.57 3.42
C ILE A 124 19.09 20.69 1.91
N GLY A 125 18.33 21.51 1.19
CA GLY A 125 18.58 21.81 -0.22
C GLY A 125 18.39 20.64 -1.17
N LEU A 126 17.37 19.78 -0.95
CA LEU A 126 17.05 18.71 -1.88
C LEU A 126 16.15 19.17 -3.01
N PRO A 127 16.34 18.65 -4.25
CA PRO A 127 15.61 19.09 -5.44
C PRO A 127 14.16 18.57 -5.52
N PHE A 128 13.66 17.86 -4.50
CA PHE A 128 12.31 17.34 -4.45
C PHE A 128 11.74 17.39 -3.03
N LEU A 129 10.43 17.60 -2.93
CA LEU A 129 9.70 17.90 -1.70
C LEU A 129 8.56 16.87 -1.52
N PRO A 130 8.84 15.70 -0.89
CA PRO A 130 7.84 14.69 -0.67
C PRO A 130 6.91 15.05 0.50
N THR A 131 5.63 14.74 0.35
CA THR A 131 4.64 14.77 1.43
C THR A 131 3.77 13.54 1.36
N PHE A 132 3.37 13.01 2.50
CA PHE A 132 2.35 11.98 2.57
C PHE A 132 1.31 12.24 3.65
N THR A 133 0.14 11.70 3.45
CA THR A 133 -0.90 11.55 4.47
C THR A 133 -1.42 10.15 4.39
N ASP A 134 -1.49 9.46 5.51
CA ASP A 134 -2.09 8.15 5.57
C ASP A 134 -3.12 8.03 6.68
N ALA A 135 -3.99 7.05 6.52
CA ALA A 135 -4.97 6.67 7.52
C ALA A 135 -5.12 5.15 7.54
N GLN A 136 -5.25 4.61 8.73
CA GLN A 136 -5.49 3.19 8.96
C GLN A 136 -6.58 3.03 10.00
N PHE A 137 -7.47 2.05 9.81
CA PHE A 137 -8.44 1.67 10.82
C PHE A 137 -8.66 0.16 10.87
N LYS A 138 -9.10 -0.31 12.02
CA LYS A 138 -9.60 -1.68 12.25
C LYS A 138 -10.77 -1.61 13.19
N ILE A 139 -11.89 -2.22 12.82
CA ILE A 139 -13.07 -2.41 13.67
C ILE A 139 -13.32 -3.90 13.78
N LYS A 140 -13.36 -4.41 15.00
CA LYS A 140 -13.65 -5.81 15.26
C LYS A 140 -14.93 -5.94 16.08
N HIS A 141 -15.90 -6.70 15.55
CA HIS A 141 -17.17 -7.01 16.19
C HIS A 141 -17.29 -8.49 16.47
N SER A 142 -17.56 -8.86 17.72
CA SER A 142 -17.84 -10.24 18.12
C SER A 142 -19.36 -10.42 18.33
N PHE A 143 -20.04 -11.02 17.36
CA PHE A 143 -21.49 -11.31 17.48
C PHE A 143 -21.77 -12.21 18.66
N ASN A 144 -20.93 -13.24 18.80
CA ASN A 144 -20.95 -14.24 19.87
C ASN A 144 -19.55 -14.92 19.92
N PRO A 145 -19.28 -15.84 20.89
CA PRO A 145 -17.97 -16.51 21.00
C PRO A 145 -17.52 -17.31 19.78
N LYS A 146 -18.45 -17.61 18.85
CA LYS A 146 -18.16 -18.40 17.65
C LYS A 146 -18.04 -17.55 16.37
N ASN A 147 -18.49 -16.30 16.40
CA ASN A 147 -18.62 -15.48 15.18
C ASN A 147 -18.04 -14.11 15.40
N GLU A 148 -17.08 -13.74 14.57
CA GLU A 148 -16.48 -12.41 14.57
C GLU A 148 -16.35 -11.84 13.18
N LEU A 149 -16.49 -10.52 13.05
CA LEU A 149 -16.27 -9.76 11.87
C LEU A 149 -15.21 -8.70 12.14
N THR A 150 -14.20 -8.64 11.31
CA THR A 150 -13.20 -7.57 11.30
C THR A 150 -13.33 -6.80 10.01
N VAL A 151 -13.48 -5.49 10.10
CA VAL A 151 -13.40 -4.58 8.95
C VAL A 151 -12.15 -3.73 9.16
N LEU A 152 -11.34 -3.62 8.13
CA LEU A 152 -10.10 -2.84 8.17
C LEU A 152 -9.91 -2.04 6.90
N GLY A 153 -9.20 -0.95 7.03
CA GLY A 153 -8.82 -0.10 5.91
C GLY A 153 -7.46 0.54 6.14
N LEU A 154 -6.77 0.72 5.04
CA LEU A 154 -5.47 1.39 4.94
C LEU A 154 -5.51 2.27 3.70
N GLY A 155 -5.09 3.53 3.81
CA GLY A 155 -5.04 4.44 2.67
C GLY A 155 -3.95 5.48 2.81
N ALA A 156 -3.42 5.92 1.67
CA ALA A 156 -2.37 6.94 1.60
C ALA A 156 -2.57 7.87 0.41
N ILE A 157 -2.14 9.10 0.60
CA ILE A 157 -2.02 10.13 -0.43
C ILE A 157 -0.58 10.63 -0.38
N ASP A 158 0.13 10.45 -1.49
CA ASP A 158 1.52 10.80 -1.65
C ASP A 158 1.66 11.87 -2.74
N ASP A 159 2.35 12.95 -2.40
CA ASP A 159 2.67 14.04 -3.31
C ASP A 159 4.17 14.33 -3.28
N MET A 160 4.82 14.35 -4.44
CA MET A 160 6.21 14.77 -4.59
C MET A 160 6.28 15.94 -5.56
N LYS A 161 6.61 17.11 -5.07
CA LYS A 161 6.85 18.31 -5.86
C LYS A 161 8.35 18.49 -6.15
N LEU A 162 8.66 19.24 -7.18
CA LEU A 162 10.04 19.67 -7.46
C LEU A 162 10.34 20.96 -6.69
N ASN A 163 11.56 21.06 -6.18
CA ASN A 163 12.07 22.26 -5.50
C ASN A 163 12.82 23.14 -6.52
N THR A 164 12.06 23.80 -7.39
CA THR A 164 12.63 24.65 -8.44
C THR A 164 13.14 26.01 -7.95
N GLY A 165 12.81 26.39 -6.71
CA GLY A 165 13.21 27.64 -6.07
C GLY A 165 14.37 27.51 -5.09
N MET A 166 15.07 26.37 -5.08
CA MET A 166 16.20 26.15 -4.19
C MET A 166 17.38 27.09 -4.49
N GLU A 167 18.13 27.48 -3.45
CA GLU A 167 19.30 28.36 -3.60
C GLU A 167 20.50 27.67 -4.28
N ASP A 168 20.75 26.39 -3.94
CA ASP A 168 21.83 25.60 -4.52
C ASP A 168 21.41 24.95 -5.84
N MET A 169 21.66 25.62 -6.94
CA MET A 169 21.45 25.13 -8.31
C MET A 169 22.71 24.47 -8.88
N SER A 170 23.38 23.61 -8.09
CA SER A 170 24.50 22.81 -8.57
C SER A 170 24.13 21.97 -9.81
N GLU A 171 25.12 21.59 -10.62
CA GLU A 171 24.90 20.75 -11.83
C GLU A 171 24.15 19.45 -11.48
N LYS A 172 24.44 18.86 -10.34
CA LYS A 172 23.76 17.66 -9.82
C LYS A 172 22.27 17.93 -9.60
N ASN A 173 21.92 19.04 -8.93
CA ASN A 173 20.54 19.38 -8.63
C ASN A 173 19.77 19.75 -9.89
N GLN A 174 20.40 20.50 -10.81
CA GLN A 174 19.82 20.79 -12.14
C GLN A 174 19.57 19.51 -12.91
N TYR A 175 20.52 18.57 -12.93
CA TYR A 175 20.35 17.26 -13.57
C TYR A 175 19.16 16.50 -12.98
N ILE A 176 19.04 16.41 -11.64
CA ILE A 176 17.93 15.75 -10.97
C ILE A 176 16.59 16.42 -11.35
N LEU A 177 16.51 17.76 -11.28
CA LEU A 177 15.32 18.50 -11.64
C LEU A 177 14.95 18.33 -13.13
N SER A 178 15.91 18.10 -14.01
CA SER A 178 15.66 17.94 -15.45
C SER A 178 14.88 16.67 -15.79
N TYR A 179 15.05 15.58 -15.04
CA TYR A 179 14.41 14.29 -15.35
C TYR A 179 13.31 13.87 -14.37
N LEU A 180 13.30 14.35 -13.11
CA LEU A 180 12.27 13.97 -12.14
C LEU A 180 10.91 14.56 -12.53
N PRO A 181 9.83 13.75 -12.54
CA PRO A 181 8.47 14.24 -12.66
C PRO A 181 7.91 14.71 -11.31
N VAL A 182 6.88 15.51 -11.35
CA VAL A 182 5.95 15.67 -10.21
C VAL A 182 5.14 14.40 -10.11
N VAL A 183 5.11 13.79 -8.91
CA VAL A 183 4.44 12.51 -8.65
C VAL A 183 3.27 12.73 -7.70
N LYS A 184 2.11 12.19 -8.06
CA LYS A 184 0.95 12.08 -7.17
C LYS A 184 0.47 10.64 -7.16
N GLN A 185 0.32 10.08 -5.98
CA GLN A 185 -0.19 8.72 -5.80
C GLN A 185 -1.30 8.71 -4.74
N LYS A 186 -2.33 7.94 -5.03
CA LYS A 186 -3.38 7.64 -4.06
C LYS A 186 -3.55 6.14 -4.01
N THR A 187 -3.47 5.56 -2.82
CA THR A 187 -3.68 4.13 -2.63
C THR A 187 -4.64 3.89 -1.48
N TYR A 188 -5.48 2.87 -1.61
CA TYR A 188 -6.25 2.37 -0.48
C TYR A 188 -6.51 0.88 -0.61
N THR A 189 -6.70 0.24 0.52
CA THR A 189 -7.25 -1.10 0.67
C THR A 189 -8.34 -1.08 1.72
N LEU A 190 -9.48 -1.65 1.38
CA LEU A 190 -10.60 -1.92 2.29
C LEU A 190 -10.84 -3.43 2.31
N GLY A 191 -11.02 -4.00 3.49
CA GLY A 191 -11.27 -5.42 3.63
C GLY A 191 -12.19 -5.76 4.78
N ALA A 192 -12.89 -6.88 4.63
CA ALA A 192 -13.69 -7.48 5.67
C ALA A 192 -13.33 -8.97 5.82
N VAL A 193 -13.15 -9.40 7.06
CA VAL A 193 -12.77 -10.77 7.43
C VAL A 193 -13.82 -11.29 8.41
N TYR A 194 -14.63 -12.24 7.97
CA TYR A 194 -15.55 -12.95 8.83
C TYR A 194 -14.94 -14.29 9.23
N LYS A 195 -15.03 -14.62 10.52
CA LYS A 195 -14.56 -15.89 11.07
C LYS A 195 -15.66 -16.59 11.85
N HIS A 196 -15.80 -17.90 11.58
CA HIS A 196 -16.69 -18.78 12.32
C HIS A 196 -15.89 -19.92 12.97
N TYR A 197 -15.99 -20.03 14.28
CA TYR A 197 -15.34 -21.07 15.08
C TYR A 197 -16.33 -22.21 15.39
N ALA A 198 -16.13 -23.38 14.77
CA ALA A 198 -16.94 -24.58 15.00
C ALA A 198 -16.11 -25.64 15.75
N GLY A 199 -16.16 -25.61 17.08
CA GLY A 199 -15.30 -26.43 17.90
C GLY A 199 -13.82 -26.11 17.71
N LYS A 200 -13.05 -27.07 17.17
CA LYS A 200 -11.62 -26.86 16.83
C LYS A 200 -11.41 -26.32 15.41
N ASN A 201 -12.44 -26.26 14.59
CA ASN A 201 -12.36 -25.84 13.19
C ASN A 201 -12.58 -24.34 13.04
N LEU A 202 -11.95 -23.75 12.03
CA LEU A 202 -12.09 -22.35 11.70
C LEU A 202 -12.49 -22.21 10.23
N TYR A 203 -13.54 -21.44 10.00
CA TYR A 203 -14.01 -21.04 8.67
C TYR A 203 -13.83 -19.53 8.55
N SER A 204 -13.18 -19.11 7.48
CA SER A 204 -12.92 -17.69 7.23
C SER A 204 -13.39 -17.29 5.83
N VAL A 205 -14.03 -16.14 5.73
CA VAL A 205 -14.39 -15.49 4.47
C VAL A 205 -13.77 -14.11 4.47
N ILE A 206 -13.04 -13.79 3.41
CA ILE A 206 -12.32 -12.53 3.24
C ILE A 206 -12.77 -11.89 1.93
N ILE A 207 -13.20 -10.65 2.01
CA ILE A 207 -13.46 -9.81 0.83
C ILE A 207 -12.61 -8.56 0.93
N SER A 208 -12.07 -8.11 -0.19
CA SER A 208 -11.29 -6.86 -0.21
C SER A 208 -11.32 -6.18 -1.56
N ARG A 209 -11.08 -4.89 -1.52
CA ARG A 209 -10.79 -4.05 -2.68
C ARG A 209 -9.59 -3.20 -2.39
N SER A 210 -8.64 -3.20 -3.33
CA SER A 210 -7.49 -2.30 -3.35
C SER A 210 -7.53 -1.46 -4.62
N GLN A 211 -7.07 -0.22 -4.51
CA GLN A 211 -6.88 0.65 -5.66
C GLN A 211 -5.62 1.49 -5.47
N THR A 212 -4.82 1.60 -6.51
CA THR A 212 -3.69 2.52 -6.59
C THR A 212 -3.83 3.37 -7.85
N ASN A 213 -3.92 4.67 -7.67
CA ASN A 213 -3.93 5.65 -8.75
C ASN A 213 -2.59 6.39 -8.77
N ASN A 214 -1.92 6.40 -9.92
CA ASN A 214 -0.66 7.09 -10.13
C ASN A 214 -0.81 8.19 -11.17
N LYS A 215 -0.18 9.34 -10.91
CA LYS A 215 -0.10 10.45 -11.85
C LYS A 215 1.30 11.05 -11.80
N ASN A 216 2.02 11.00 -12.94
CA ASN A 216 3.33 11.61 -13.11
C ASN A 216 3.26 12.65 -14.21
N ILE A 217 3.67 13.87 -13.90
CA ILE A 217 3.69 14.97 -14.86
C ILE A 217 5.09 15.55 -14.91
N LYS A 218 5.56 15.83 -16.13
CA LYS A 218 6.83 16.49 -16.37
C LYS A 218 6.68 17.50 -17.51
N TYR A 219 7.24 18.67 -17.30
CA TYR A 219 7.42 19.69 -18.32
C TYR A 219 8.91 19.86 -18.63
N LYS A 220 9.22 20.19 -19.86
CA LYS A 220 10.56 20.59 -20.27
C LYS A 220 10.98 21.81 -19.46
N ASP A 221 12.20 21.78 -18.93
CA ASP A 221 12.78 22.83 -18.09
C ASP A 221 11.92 23.20 -16.85
N ASN A 222 10.98 22.31 -16.48
CA ASN A 222 9.97 22.53 -15.43
C ASN A 222 9.05 23.75 -15.67
N ASP A 223 8.94 24.22 -16.91
CA ASP A 223 8.09 25.34 -17.30
C ASP A 223 6.69 24.85 -17.65
N GLU A 224 5.76 25.02 -16.72
CA GLU A 224 4.35 24.66 -16.84
C GLU A 224 3.52 25.74 -17.59
N SER A 225 4.13 26.89 -17.94
CA SER A 225 3.40 28.02 -18.53
C SER A 225 2.93 27.74 -19.94
N LYS A 226 3.54 26.77 -20.63
CA LYS A 226 3.23 26.39 -22.00
C LYS A 226 2.91 24.89 -22.10
N GLU A 227 1.79 24.58 -22.73
CA GLU A 227 1.37 23.20 -22.97
C GLU A 227 2.35 22.43 -23.87
N GLU A 228 3.01 23.11 -24.80
CA GLU A 228 4.03 22.51 -25.68
C GLU A 228 5.25 21.95 -24.93
N ASN A 229 5.50 22.42 -23.71
CA ASN A 229 6.56 21.92 -22.82
C ASN A 229 6.19 20.62 -22.12
N LEU A 230 4.94 20.15 -22.22
CA LEU A 230 4.54 18.89 -21.63
C LEU A 230 5.36 17.75 -22.23
N SER A 231 6.20 17.10 -21.41
CA SER A 231 7.06 15.99 -21.81
C SER A 231 6.55 14.64 -21.36
N LEU A 232 5.86 14.60 -20.21
CA LEU A 232 5.26 13.40 -19.67
C LEU A 232 3.92 13.73 -18.99
N ASN A 233 2.88 12.99 -19.36
CA ASN A 233 1.64 12.90 -18.60
C ASN A 233 1.26 11.43 -18.54
N TYR A 234 1.64 10.80 -17.43
CA TYR A 234 1.35 9.40 -17.14
C TYR A 234 0.23 9.32 -16.11
N ARG A 235 -0.78 8.49 -16.37
CA ARG A 235 -1.84 8.16 -15.45
C ARG A 235 -2.08 6.66 -15.49
N SER A 236 -2.21 6.03 -14.32
CA SER A 236 -2.63 4.64 -14.24
C SER A 236 -3.52 4.39 -13.03
N ASP A 237 -4.42 3.45 -13.18
CA ASP A 237 -5.20 2.87 -12.09
C ASP A 237 -4.99 1.37 -12.06
N GLU A 238 -4.71 0.85 -10.87
CA GLU A 238 -4.66 -0.57 -10.56
C GLU A 238 -5.76 -0.86 -9.55
N ILE A 239 -6.69 -1.73 -9.89
CA ILE A 239 -7.84 -2.10 -9.05
C ILE A 239 -7.85 -3.60 -8.89
N GLU A 240 -7.96 -4.08 -7.66
CA GLU A 240 -8.09 -5.49 -7.34
C GLU A 240 -9.28 -5.72 -6.41
N ASN A 241 -10.22 -6.54 -6.85
CA ASN A 241 -11.33 -7.00 -6.03
C ASN A 241 -11.12 -8.48 -5.75
N LYS A 242 -11.06 -8.87 -4.48
CA LYS A 242 -10.69 -10.22 -4.05
C LYS A 242 -11.74 -10.81 -3.14
N PHE A 243 -12.07 -12.06 -3.39
CA PHE A 243 -12.82 -12.93 -2.50
C PHE A 243 -11.98 -14.15 -2.18
N ARG A 244 -11.86 -14.51 -0.91
CA ARG A 244 -11.13 -15.69 -0.46
C ARG A 244 -11.87 -16.39 0.67
N THR A 245 -11.88 -17.71 0.63
CA THR A 245 -12.33 -18.54 1.75
C THR A 245 -11.18 -19.44 2.20
N GLU A 246 -10.99 -19.55 3.51
CA GLU A 246 -9.99 -20.41 4.14
C GLU A 246 -10.66 -21.22 5.23
N ASN A 247 -10.54 -22.54 5.18
CA ASN A 247 -11.15 -23.44 6.14
C ASN A 247 -10.07 -24.33 6.74
N THR A 248 -9.95 -24.31 8.05
CA THR A 248 -9.00 -25.13 8.81
C THR A 248 -9.77 -26.21 9.58
N PHE A 249 -9.54 -27.45 9.21
CA PHE A 249 -10.07 -28.63 9.90
C PHE A 249 -8.98 -29.24 10.76
N ARG A 250 -9.22 -29.33 12.06
CA ARG A 250 -8.30 -29.95 13.04
C ARG A 250 -8.80 -31.32 13.42
N LEU A 251 -8.28 -32.32 12.72
CA LEU A 251 -8.51 -33.73 12.98
C LEU A 251 -7.52 -34.25 14.05
N PRO A 252 -7.73 -35.42 14.63
CA PRO A 252 -6.86 -35.93 15.72
C PRO A 252 -5.37 -36.02 15.36
N PHE A 253 -5.05 -36.34 14.11
CA PHE A 253 -3.67 -36.57 13.67
C PHE A 253 -3.18 -35.61 12.59
N ILE A 254 -4.08 -34.83 11.97
CA ILE A 254 -3.74 -33.91 10.88
C ILE A 254 -4.50 -32.62 11.00
N GLN A 255 -3.91 -31.53 10.49
CA GLN A 255 -4.59 -30.30 10.22
C GLN A 255 -4.70 -30.14 8.70
N LEU A 256 -5.94 -30.02 8.21
CA LEU A 256 -6.24 -29.81 6.80
C LEU A 256 -6.68 -28.36 6.60
N ASN A 257 -6.02 -27.65 5.69
CA ASN A 257 -6.42 -26.33 5.25
C ASN A 257 -6.93 -26.44 3.81
N VAL A 258 -8.18 -26.00 3.59
CA VAL A 258 -8.83 -26.02 2.29
C VAL A 258 -9.43 -24.64 2.04
N GLY A 259 -9.28 -24.16 0.83
CA GLY A 259 -9.83 -22.86 0.48
C GLY A 259 -9.83 -22.60 -1.00
N GLY A 260 -10.26 -21.39 -1.33
CA GLY A 260 -10.23 -20.89 -2.70
C GLY A 260 -10.26 -19.38 -2.71
N ASN A 261 -9.82 -18.84 -3.80
CA ASN A 261 -9.79 -17.41 -4.06
C ASN A 261 -10.27 -17.09 -5.47
N ILE A 262 -10.94 -15.97 -5.61
CA ILE A 262 -11.30 -15.35 -6.88
C ILE A 262 -10.86 -13.90 -6.80
N GLU A 263 -10.20 -13.42 -7.85
CA GLU A 263 -9.73 -12.06 -7.99
C GLU A 263 -10.14 -11.53 -9.36
N TYR A 264 -10.69 -10.32 -9.38
CA TYR A 264 -10.81 -9.51 -10.59
C TYR A 264 -9.87 -8.33 -10.47
N ALA A 265 -8.82 -8.33 -11.29
CA ALA A 265 -7.83 -7.27 -11.40
C ALA A 265 -8.07 -6.46 -12.66
N GLN A 266 -8.04 -5.14 -12.53
CA GLN A 266 -8.14 -4.18 -13.62
C GLN A 266 -6.95 -3.24 -13.60
N TYR A 267 -6.38 -3.00 -14.76
CA TYR A 267 -5.31 -2.04 -14.99
C TYR A 267 -5.67 -1.12 -16.14
N THR A 268 -5.66 0.19 -15.87
CA THR A 268 -5.77 1.21 -16.91
C THR A 268 -4.52 2.06 -16.95
N ASN A 269 -4.12 2.46 -18.15
CA ASN A 269 -2.98 3.34 -18.37
C ASN A 269 -3.31 4.32 -19.49
N ASP A 270 -2.95 5.59 -19.27
CA ASP A 270 -2.95 6.65 -20.26
C ASP A 270 -1.63 7.40 -20.15
N THR A 271 -0.78 7.24 -21.18
CA THR A 271 0.56 7.82 -21.22
C THR A 271 0.72 8.67 -22.45
N TYR A 272 1.05 9.93 -22.22
CA TYR A 272 1.60 10.84 -23.21
C TYR A 272 3.07 11.11 -22.84
N GLN A 273 3.99 10.85 -23.78
CA GLN A 273 5.41 11.13 -23.60
C GLN A 273 6.00 11.74 -24.86
N LYS A 274 6.56 12.94 -24.73
CA LYS A 274 7.27 13.65 -25.80
C LYS A 274 8.76 13.63 -25.51
N GLN A 275 9.53 13.15 -26.47
CA GLN A 275 10.98 13.12 -26.40
C GLN A 275 11.54 14.32 -27.19
N PHE A 276 12.28 15.19 -26.49
CA PHE A 276 12.96 16.34 -27.09
C PHE A 276 14.37 15.93 -27.52
N THR A 277 14.43 15.18 -28.61
CA THR A 277 15.68 14.76 -29.27
C THR A 277 15.84 15.45 -30.63
N SER A 278 16.96 15.19 -31.33
CA SER A 278 17.18 15.71 -32.72
C SER A 278 16.02 15.36 -33.65
N ILE A 279 15.35 14.24 -33.41
CA ILE A 279 14.11 13.84 -34.10
C ILE A 279 13.04 13.71 -33.01
N PRO A 280 12.20 14.74 -32.79
CA PRO A 280 11.16 14.68 -31.76
C PRO A 280 10.21 13.52 -32.00
N ARG A 281 9.93 12.74 -30.94
CA ARG A 281 8.95 11.66 -30.99
C ARG A 281 7.92 11.87 -29.90
N THR A 282 6.67 11.64 -30.25
CA THR A 282 5.56 11.59 -29.27
C THR A 282 5.05 10.17 -29.20
N ILE A 283 4.99 9.64 -27.99
CA ILE A 283 4.43 8.32 -27.69
C ILE A 283 3.10 8.58 -26.97
N VAL A 284 2.03 8.03 -27.52
CA VAL A 284 0.72 7.99 -26.88
C VAL A 284 0.37 6.52 -26.71
N TYR A 285 0.12 6.11 -25.48
CA TYR A 285 -0.19 4.73 -25.15
C TYR A 285 -1.37 4.66 -24.20
N GLN A 286 -2.37 3.88 -24.56
CA GLN A 286 -3.55 3.64 -23.75
C GLN A 286 -3.79 2.14 -23.60
N THR A 287 -4.14 1.74 -22.40
CA THR A 287 -4.43 0.33 -22.08
C THR A 287 -5.56 0.25 -21.08
N ASP A 288 -6.47 -0.68 -21.31
CA ASP A 288 -7.48 -1.12 -20.35
C ASP A 288 -7.51 -2.65 -20.36
N LEU A 289 -7.09 -3.24 -19.24
CA LEU A 289 -6.95 -4.69 -19.08
C LEU A 289 -7.76 -5.14 -17.87
N GLY A 290 -8.60 -6.15 -18.05
CA GLY A 290 -9.31 -6.85 -16.99
C GLY A 290 -8.95 -8.33 -16.97
N ILE A 291 -8.56 -8.88 -15.80
CA ILE A 291 -8.12 -10.26 -15.67
C ILE A 291 -8.83 -10.90 -14.47
N TRP A 292 -9.43 -12.07 -14.72
CA TRP A 292 -9.91 -12.95 -13.67
C TRP A 292 -8.84 -13.96 -13.29
N LYS A 293 -8.59 -14.10 -11.99
CA LYS A 293 -7.69 -15.11 -11.43
C LYS A 293 -8.47 -15.91 -10.39
N TRP A 294 -8.23 -17.19 -10.33
CA TRP A 294 -8.83 -18.05 -9.31
C TRP A 294 -7.86 -19.17 -8.91
N GLY A 295 -8.05 -19.70 -7.74
CA GLY A 295 -7.26 -20.79 -7.20
C GLY A 295 -8.01 -21.57 -6.15
N ILE A 296 -7.70 -22.86 -6.04
CA ILE A 296 -8.21 -23.78 -5.02
C ILE A 296 -7.00 -24.46 -4.39
N TYR A 297 -7.04 -24.70 -3.11
CA TYR A 297 -5.96 -25.39 -2.39
C TYR A 297 -6.50 -26.24 -1.26
#